data_f291c138437e9ad2238c166185b9fa10
#
_entry.id   f291c138437e9ad2238c166185b9fa10
#
_cell.length_a   1.000
_cell.length_b   1.000
_cell.length_c   1.000
_cell.angle_alpha   90.00
_cell.angle_beta   90.00
_cell.angle_gamma   90.00
#
_symmetry.space_group_name_H-M   'P 1'
#
loop_
_entity.id
_entity.type
_entity.pdbx_description
1 polymer ?
#
loop_
_entity_poly.entity_id
_entity_poly.type
_entity_poly.pdbx_seq_one_letter_code
_entity_poly.pdbx_strand_id
1 'polypeptide(L)'
;MTDSLKAREEVEWLNFWYDDANAESARRVLFFGDSTLREIRSTAKARLGCPVDFFGSSFALRDERFWTQLDTFFDSPYSRYDMIVIQTGNHSRIGADGGEWRLSDHEEYREMFSLLLKRLGAYSERLLVLPAFLIVEVPPRLGRIRRILWLPEKYDDKVNAIITRRNDIMHEVADAASVPFFDLTGRMLASKYVHKDHIHYENAAKAYITDLILPCIK
;
A
#
# COMPACT_ATOMS: atom_id res chain seq x y z
N MET A 1 -26.58 -8.79 8.49
CA MET A 1 -25.75 -7.77 9.17
C MET A 1 -24.67 -8.34 10.10
N THR A 2 -24.58 -9.65 10.30
CA THR A 2 -23.68 -10.27 11.29
C THR A 2 -22.34 -10.78 10.74
N ASP A 3 -22.20 -11.01 9.45
CA ASP A 3 -20.96 -11.60 8.88
C ASP A 3 -19.87 -10.58 8.55
N SER A 4 -20.22 -9.31 8.25
CA SER A 4 -19.23 -8.26 7.97
C SER A 4 -18.39 -7.86 9.19
N LEU A 5 -18.85 -8.14 10.40
CA LEU A 5 -18.13 -7.81 11.64
C LEU A 5 -16.96 -8.77 11.95
N LYS A 6 -17.00 -10.00 11.42
CA LYS A 6 -15.98 -11.02 11.71
C LYS A 6 -14.67 -10.80 10.93
N ALA A 7 -14.74 -10.11 9.81
CA ALA A 7 -13.59 -9.86 8.92
C ALA A 7 -12.84 -8.55 9.22
N ARG A 8 -13.02 -7.97 10.42
CA ARG A 8 -12.40 -6.70 10.80
C ARG A 8 -11.05 -6.89 11.47
N GLU A 9 -10.18 -5.91 11.28
CA GLU A 9 -8.95 -5.79 12.06
C GLU A 9 -9.26 -5.22 13.45
N GLU A 10 -8.39 -5.48 14.42
CA GLU A 10 -8.53 -4.96 15.79
C GLU A 10 -8.52 -3.42 15.82
N VAL A 11 -7.74 -2.81 14.93
CA VAL A 11 -7.68 -1.36 14.76
C VAL A 11 -7.95 -0.99 13.32
N GLU A 12 -9.04 -0.29 13.09
CA GLU A 12 -9.40 0.25 11.78
C GLU A 12 -9.10 1.76 11.74
N TRP A 13 -8.54 2.24 10.65
CA TRP A 13 -8.18 3.64 10.48
C TRP A 13 -8.42 4.13 9.06
N LEU A 14 -8.61 5.46 8.95
CA LEU A 14 -8.73 6.20 7.70
C LEU A 14 -7.85 7.44 7.79
N ASN A 15 -7.14 7.78 6.72
CA ASN A 15 -6.31 8.96 6.65
C ASN A 15 -6.38 9.61 5.27
N PHE A 16 -6.92 10.84 5.22
CA PHE A 16 -6.92 11.70 4.05
C PHE A 16 -5.94 12.84 4.26
N TRP A 17 -5.15 13.12 3.24
CA TRP A 17 -4.19 14.20 3.28
C TRP A 17 -4.13 14.91 1.93
N TYR A 18 -4.51 16.18 1.93
CA TYR A 18 -4.35 17.07 0.78
C TYR A 18 -3.20 18.04 1.07
N ASP A 19 -2.10 17.84 0.35
CA ASP A 19 -0.88 18.59 0.58
C ASP A 19 -0.94 19.93 -0.16
N ASP A 20 -0.50 21.01 0.49
CA ASP A 20 -0.54 22.34 -0.07
C ASP A 20 -1.92 22.68 -0.69
N ALA A 21 -2.98 22.45 0.08
CA ALA A 21 -4.36 22.52 -0.38
C ALA A 21 -4.76 23.92 -0.93
N ASN A 22 -4.04 24.98 -0.55
CA ASN A 22 -4.27 26.34 -1.03
C ASN A 22 -3.34 26.74 -2.19
N ALA A 23 -2.46 25.83 -2.64
CA ALA A 23 -1.55 26.12 -3.73
C ALA A 23 -2.12 25.65 -5.07
N GLU A 24 -2.15 26.53 -6.06
CA GLU A 24 -2.30 26.11 -7.44
C GLU A 24 -1.02 25.39 -7.87
N SER A 25 -1.13 24.10 -8.16
CA SER A 25 -0.03 23.30 -8.67
C SER A 25 -0.41 22.67 -9.99
N ALA A 26 0.45 22.87 -10.98
CA ALA A 26 0.28 22.21 -12.28
C ALA A 26 0.55 20.70 -12.22
N ARG A 27 1.15 20.21 -11.13
CA ARG A 27 1.48 18.81 -10.92
C ARG A 27 1.14 18.37 -9.51
N ARG A 28 0.41 17.25 -9.38
CA ARG A 28 0.00 16.67 -8.11
C ARG A 28 0.09 15.14 -8.18
N VAL A 29 0.66 14.50 -7.17
CA VAL A 29 0.80 13.05 -7.08
C VAL A 29 -0.06 12.54 -5.94
N LEU A 30 -0.75 11.41 -6.14
CA LEU A 30 -1.47 10.72 -5.06
C LEU A 30 -0.71 9.46 -4.65
N PHE A 31 -0.44 9.34 -3.36
CA PHE A 31 -0.06 8.07 -2.74
C PHE A 31 -1.31 7.42 -2.17
N PHE A 32 -1.69 6.30 -2.76
CA PHE A 32 -2.89 5.55 -2.44
C PHE A 32 -2.54 4.21 -1.81
N GLY A 33 -2.91 4.01 -0.54
CA GLY A 33 -2.61 2.72 0.06
C GLY A 33 -2.65 2.66 1.58
N ASP A 34 -1.61 2.11 2.17
CA ASP A 34 -1.51 1.88 3.60
C ASP A 34 -0.43 2.74 4.29
N SER A 35 -0.12 2.39 5.53
CA SER A 35 0.86 3.13 6.34
C SER A 35 2.27 3.16 5.75
N THR A 36 2.63 2.23 4.88
CA THR A 36 3.97 2.18 4.29
C THR A 36 4.20 3.34 3.32
N LEU A 37 3.23 3.63 2.44
CA LEU A 37 3.26 4.83 1.60
C LEU A 37 3.14 6.12 2.41
N ARG A 38 2.29 6.14 3.45
CA ARG A 38 2.17 7.29 4.35
C ARG A 38 3.52 7.68 4.93
N GLU A 39 4.33 6.71 5.33
CA GLU A 39 5.62 6.97 5.95
C GLU A 39 6.66 7.61 5.02
N ILE A 40 6.61 7.35 3.73
CA ILE A 40 7.55 7.92 2.76
C ILE A 40 7.05 9.19 2.08
N ARG A 41 5.78 9.56 2.28
CA ARG A 41 5.12 10.68 1.60
C ARG A 41 5.90 12.00 1.70
N SER A 42 6.32 12.40 2.89
CA SER A 42 7.06 13.66 3.09
C SER A 42 8.41 13.66 2.39
N THR A 43 9.09 12.52 2.36
CA THR A 43 10.35 12.36 1.64
C THR A 43 10.14 12.44 0.14
N ALA A 44 9.07 11.83 -0.36
CA ALA A 44 8.70 11.90 -1.78
C ALA A 44 8.34 13.34 -2.18
N LYS A 45 7.53 14.07 -1.38
CA LYS A 45 7.22 15.49 -1.60
C LYS A 45 8.49 16.33 -1.76
N ALA A 46 9.42 16.21 -0.82
CA ALA A 46 10.67 16.97 -0.85
C ALA A 46 11.50 16.73 -2.12
N ARG A 47 11.43 15.52 -2.69
CA ARG A 47 12.21 15.12 -3.88
C ARG A 47 11.49 15.36 -5.21
N LEU A 48 10.17 15.31 -5.21
CA LEU A 48 9.35 15.59 -6.39
C LEU A 48 9.17 17.09 -6.61
N GLY A 49 9.22 17.90 -5.54
CA GLY A 49 8.99 19.33 -5.59
C GLY A 49 7.55 19.70 -5.96
N CYS A 50 6.59 18.80 -5.70
CA CYS A 50 5.17 19.02 -5.92
C CYS A 50 4.34 18.44 -4.78
N PRO A 51 3.06 18.85 -4.62
CA PRO A 51 2.16 18.25 -3.65
C PRO A 51 2.05 16.73 -3.82
N VAL A 52 2.10 16.01 -2.68
CA VAL A 52 1.91 14.56 -2.61
C VAL A 52 0.77 14.28 -1.65
N ASP A 53 -0.42 14.12 -2.20
CA ASP A 53 -1.61 13.77 -1.45
C ASP A 53 -1.55 12.33 -0.97
N PHE A 54 -2.38 12.00 0.00
CA PHE A 54 -2.45 10.64 0.53
C PHE A 54 -3.90 10.23 0.78
N PHE A 55 -4.26 9.08 0.28
CA PHE A 55 -5.42 8.30 0.70
C PHE A 55 -4.95 7.01 1.32
N GLY A 56 -5.34 6.73 2.55
CA GLY A 56 -5.05 5.48 3.20
C GLY A 56 -6.20 4.97 4.04
N SER A 57 -6.43 3.67 3.95
CA SER A 57 -7.48 2.98 4.70
C SER A 57 -7.02 1.58 5.07
N SER A 58 -7.36 1.14 6.28
CA SER A 58 -7.20 -0.25 6.70
C SER A 58 -8.39 -1.14 6.30
N PHE A 59 -9.45 -0.57 5.74
CA PHE A 59 -10.59 -1.34 5.28
C PHE A 59 -10.25 -2.20 4.06
N ALA A 60 -10.79 -3.42 4.05
CA ALA A 60 -10.67 -4.31 2.91
C ALA A 60 -11.31 -3.73 1.65
N LEU A 61 -10.76 -4.05 0.49
CA LEU A 61 -11.39 -3.69 -0.80
C LEU A 61 -12.81 -4.24 -0.94
N ARG A 62 -13.16 -5.33 -0.25
CA ARG A 62 -14.51 -5.91 -0.21
C ARG A 62 -15.50 -5.14 0.68
N ASP A 63 -15.03 -4.20 1.52
CA ASP A 63 -15.86 -3.46 2.45
C ASP A 63 -16.48 -2.24 1.75
N GLU A 64 -17.80 -2.11 1.79
CA GLU A 64 -18.51 -0.97 1.20
C GLU A 64 -18.04 0.37 1.76
N ARG A 65 -17.58 0.40 3.02
CA ARG A 65 -17.03 1.61 3.64
C ARG A 65 -15.74 2.08 2.95
N PHE A 66 -14.93 1.15 2.43
CA PHE A 66 -13.76 1.52 1.63
C PHE A 66 -14.17 2.35 0.41
N TRP A 67 -15.17 1.90 -0.33
CA TRP A 67 -15.65 2.58 -1.53
C TRP A 67 -16.31 3.92 -1.23
N THR A 68 -17.11 3.99 -0.14
CA THR A 68 -17.67 5.26 0.34
C THR A 68 -16.58 6.27 0.71
N GLN A 69 -15.51 5.82 1.36
CA GLN A 69 -14.36 6.67 1.71
C GLN A 69 -13.60 7.13 0.47
N LEU A 70 -13.44 6.23 -0.51
CA LEU A 70 -12.82 6.56 -1.79
C LEU A 70 -13.60 7.64 -2.52
N ASP A 71 -14.92 7.48 -2.61
CA ASP A 71 -15.79 8.47 -3.25
C ASP A 71 -15.71 9.81 -2.52
N THR A 72 -15.74 9.81 -1.19
CA THR A 72 -15.59 11.04 -0.37
C THR A 72 -14.24 11.72 -0.61
N PHE A 73 -13.16 10.94 -0.76
CA PHE A 73 -11.84 11.51 -1.04
C PHE A 73 -11.81 12.20 -2.41
N PHE A 74 -12.38 11.58 -3.44
CA PHE A 74 -12.39 12.14 -4.79
C PHE A 74 -13.49 13.17 -5.05
N ASP A 75 -14.43 13.36 -4.13
CA ASP A 75 -15.39 14.47 -4.11
C ASP A 75 -14.71 15.78 -3.63
N SER A 76 -13.45 15.90 -3.82
CA SER A 76 -12.64 17.08 -3.51
C SER A 76 -12.30 17.87 -4.77
N PRO A 77 -11.92 19.16 -4.65
CA PRO A 77 -11.49 19.93 -5.80
C PRO A 77 -10.22 19.38 -6.47
N TYR A 78 -9.48 18.50 -5.79
CA TYR A 78 -8.24 17.87 -6.28
C TYR A 78 -8.51 16.46 -6.83
N SER A 79 -9.48 16.32 -7.72
CA SER A 79 -9.87 15.04 -8.29
C SER A 79 -9.05 14.61 -9.51
N ARG A 80 -7.94 15.29 -9.82
CA ARG A 80 -7.05 14.93 -10.92
C ARG A 80 -5.59 14.93 -10.47
N TYR A 81 -4.89 13.86 -10.85
CA TYR A 81 -3.50 13.62 -10.49
C TYR A 81 -2.66 13.32 -11.73
N ASP A 82 -1.41 13.77 -11.75
CA ASP A 82 -0.46 13.38 -12.79
C ASP A 82 -0.02 11.93 -12.66
N MET A 83 -0.05 11.41 -11.43
CA MET A 83 0.31 10.04 -11.12
C MET A 83 -0.40 9.59 -9.85
N ILE A 84 -0.90 8.36 -9.85
CA ILE A 84 -1.35 7.67 -8.63
C ILE A 84 -0.45 6.47 -8.39
N VAL A 85 0.23 6.47 -7.24
CA VAL A 85 1.06 5.34 -6.77
C VAL A 85 0.22 4.52 -5.81
N ILE A 86 0.04 3.25 -6.12
CA ILE A 86 -0.88 2.34 -5.44
C ILE A 86 -0.08 1.27 -4.71
N GLN A 87 -0.27 1.14 -3.39
CA GLN A 87 0.25 0.04 -2.59
C GLN A 87 -0.82 -0.42 -1.60
N THR A 88 -1.35 -1.60 -1.77
CA THR A 88 -2.36 -2.21 -0.90
C THR A 88 -2.01 -3.67 -0.64
N GLY A 89 -2.77 -4.37 0.20
CA GLY A 89 -2.58 -5.81 0.42
C GLY A 89 -2.04 -6.19 1.80
N ASN A 90 -1.59 -5.23 2.60
CA ASN A 90 -1.14 -5.49 3.97
C ASN A 90 -2.28 -5.62 4.98
N HIS A 91 -3.41 -4.99 4.71
CA HIS A 91 -4.60 -5.03 5.54
C HIS A 91 -5.57 -6.14 5.11
N SER A 92 -6.54 -6.44 5.99
CA SER A 92 -7.60 -7.41 5.72
C SER A 92 -7.08 -8.81 5.37
N ARG A 93 -6.20 -9.31 6.21
CA ARG A 93 -5.59 -10.63 6.08
C ARG A 93 -6.47 -11.77 6.61
N ILE A 94 -7.69 -11.44 7.04
CA ILE A 94 -8.69 -12.40 7.49
C ILE A 94 -9.63 -12.69 6.33
N GLY A 95 -10.02 -13.94 6.13
CA GLY A 95 -10.98 -14.35 5.11
C GLY A 95 -12.36 -13.71 5.31
N ALA A 96 -13.21 -13.76 4.30
CA ALA A 96 -14.54 -13.14 4.33
C ALA A 96 -15.43 -13.61 5.49
N ASP A 97 -15.24 -14.85 5.93
CA ASP A 97 -15.95 -15.44 7.06
C ASP A 97 -15.27 -15.23 8.43
N GLY A 98 -14.20 -14.45 8.47
CA GLY A 98 -13.39 -14.22 9.67
C GLY A 98 -12.36 -15.31 9.96
N GLY A 99 -12.21 -16.28 9.07
CA GLY A 99 -11.23 -17.37 9.14
C GLY A 99 -9.98 -17.14 8.29
N GLU A 100 -9.33 -18.24 7.91
CA GLU A 100 -8.18 -18.21 7.01
C GLU A 100 -8.61 -17.85 5.57
N TRP A 101 -7.72 -17.21 4.83
CA TRP A 101 -7.92 -16.91 3.40
C TRP A 101 -8.08 -18.19 2.58
N ARG A 102 -9.10 -18.20 1.72
CA ARG A 102 -9.43 -19.28 0.79
C ARG A 102 -9.20 -18.83 -0.66
N LEU A 103 -9.32 -19.78 -1.58
CA LEU A 103 -9.24 -19.48 -3.02
C LEU A 103 -10.28 -18.43 -3.46
N SER A 104 -11.51 -18.52 -2.93
CA SER A 104 -12.57 -17.54 -3.19
C SER A 104 -12.21 -16.12 -2.74
N ASP A 105 -11.49 -15.97 -1.64
CA ASP A 105 -11.02 -14.64 -1.16
C ASP A 105 -9.97 -14.05 -2.11
N HIS A 106 -9.17 -14.88 -2.76
CA HIS A 106 -8.20 -14.43 -3.76
C HIS A 106 -8.88 -13.98 -5.06
N GLU A 107 -9.92 -14.70 -5.51
CA GLU A 107 -10.69 -14.30 -6.68
C GLU A 107 -11.48 -12.99 -6.41
N GLU A 108 -12.11 -12.87 -5.26
CA GLU A 108 -12.75 -11.62 -4.85
C GLU A 108 -11.75 -10.46 -4.80
N TYR A 109 -10.54 -10.69 -4.26
CA TYR A 109 -9.49 -9.66 -4.25
C TYR A 109 -9.09 -9.24 -5.66
N ARG A 110 -8.99 -10.18 -6.60
CA ARG A 110 -8.72 -9.93 -8.02
C ARG A 110 -9.76 -9.00 -8.64
N GLU A 111 -11.03 -9.33 -8.44
CA GLU A 111 -12.15 -8.55 -8.96
C GLU A 111 -12.16 -7.13 -8.39
N MET A 112 -12.02 -7.02 -7.07
CA MET A 112 -12.01 -5.74 -6.37
C MET A 112 -10.79 -4.88 -6.73
N PHE A 113 -9.62 -5.49 -6.91
CA PHE A 113 -8.42 -4.76 -7.33
C PHE A 113 -8.53 -4.29 -8.79
N SER A 114 -9.12 -5.10 -9.67
CA SER A 114 -9.43 -4.68 -11.05
C SER A 114 -10.38 -3.48 -11.07
N LEU A 115 -11.43 -3.52 -10.24
CA LEU A 115 -12.36 -2.40 -10.08
C LEU A 115 -11.66 -1.15 -9.54
N LEU A 116 -10.75 -1.31 -8.58
CA LEU A 116 -9.95 -0.21 -8.03
C LEU A 116 -9.12 0.47 -9.12
N LEU A 117 -8.35 -0.29 -9.90
CA LEU A 117 -7.52 0.28 -10.97
C LEU A 117 -8.39 1.03 -12.00
N LYS A 118 -9.54 0.46 -12.38
CA LYS A 118 -10.49 1.13 -13.28
C LYS A 118 -11.00 2.45 -12.70
N ARG A 119 -11.36 2.48 -11.42
CA ARG A 119 -11.82 3.72 -10.76
C ARG A 119 -10.71 4.75 -10.66
N LEU A 120 -9.51 4.36 -10.25
CA LEU A 120 -8.37 5.28 -10.13
C LEU A 120 -7.94 5.84 -11.49
N GLY A 121 -8.10 5.07 -12.57
CA GLY A 121 -7.87 5.51 -13.96
C GLY A 121 -8.77 6.68 -14.42
N ALA A 122 -9.91 6.92 -13.74
CA ALA A 122 -10.74 8.10 -13.99
C ALA A 122 -10.11 9.40 -13.46
N TYR A 123 -9.15 9.29 -12.52
CA TYR A 123 -8.52 10.42 -11.83
C TYR A 123 -7.07 10.66 -12.23
N SER A 124 -6.45 9.71 -12.95
CA SER A 124 -5.10 9.86 -13.52
C SER A 124 -4.92 8.92 -14.71
N GLU A 125 -4.26 9.41 -15.75
CA GLU A 125 -3.83 8.58 -16.89
C GLU A 125 -2.60 7.73 -16.56
N ARG A 126 -1.89 8.07 -15.47
CA ARG A 126 -0.68 7.36 -15.04
C ARG A 126 -0.89 6.74 -13.68
N LEU A 127 -0.90 5.41 -13.65
CA LEU A 127 -0.94 4.61 -12.44
C LEU A 127 0.37 3.86 -12.27
N LEU A 128 0.77 3.58 -11.03
CA LEU A 128 1.90 2.73 -10.69
C LEU A 128 1.50 1.82 -9.54
N VAL A 129 1.61 0.51 -9.72
CA VAL A 129 1.33 -0.47 -8.68
C VAL A 129 2.62 -0.91 -8.01
N LEU A 130 2.62 -0.93 -6.69
CA LEU A 130 3.68 -1.44 -5.83
C LEU A 130 3.17 -2.64 -5.03
N PRO A 131 3.96 -3.72 -4.87
CA PRO A 131 3.59 -4.84 -4.02
C PRO A 131 3.56 -4.46 -2.53
N ALA A 132 2.74 -5.15 -1.76
CA ALA A 132 2.75 -5.08 -0.31
C ALA A 132 4.04 -5.67 0.26
N PHE A 133 4.58 -5.06 1.32
CA PHE A 133 5.77 -5.59 2.00
C PHE A 133 5.47 -6.86 2.78
N LEU A 134 6.47 -7.73 2.87
CA LEU A 134 6.39 -8.93 3.70
C LEU A 134 6.51 -8.57 5.19
N ILE A 135 5.95 -9.40 6.03
CA ILE A 135 5.86 -9.21 7.48
C ILE A 135 6.90 -10.06 8.20
N VAL A 136 7.54 -9.47 9.19
CA VAL A 136 8.50 -10.16 10.05
C VAL A 136 7.87 -10.53 11.40
N GLU A 137 8.23 -11.72 11.93
CA GLU A 137 7.68 -12.25 13.19
C GLU A 137 8.17 -11.50 14.44
N VAL A 138 9.26 -10.76 14.34
CA VAL A 138 10.02 -10.35 15.52
C VAL A 138 9.45 -9.09 16.17
N PRO A 139 9.15 -9.15 17.49
CA PRO A 139 8.82 -7.96 18.26
C PRO A 139 9.95 -6.92 18.22
N PRO A 140 9.65 -5.61 18.22
CA PRO A 140 10.63 -4.52 18.09
C PRO A 140 11.82 -4.60 19.07
N ARG A 141 11.61 -5.13 20.28
CA ARG A 141 12.67 -5.28 21.30
C ARG A 141 13.74 -6.30 20.92
N LEU A 142 13.34 -7.43 20.35
CA LEU A 142 14.26 -8.46 19.87
C LEU A 142 14.89 -8.09 18.52
N GLY A 143 14.22 -7.28 17.72
CA GLY A 143 14.75 -6.76 16.46
C GLY A 143 16.04 -5.94 16.66
N ARG A 144 16.14 -5.15 17.75
CA ARG A 144 17.37 -4.42 18.09
C ARG A 144 18.54 -5.36 18.40
N ILE A 145 18.29 -6.41 19.19
CA ILE A 145 19.31 -7.40 19.55
C ILE A 145 19.76 -8.16 18.29
N ARG A 146 18.84 -8.59 17.43
CA ARG A 146 19.15 -9.25 16.17
C ARG A 146 19.98 -8.37 15.25
N ARG A 147 19.66 -7.08 15.15
CA ARG A 147 20.45 -6.12 14.37
C ARG A 147 21.89 -5.98 14.91
N ILE A 148 22.06 -5.89 16.23
CA ILE A 148 23.39 -5.84 16.87
C ILE A 148 24.18 -7.10 16.57
N LEU A 149 23.52 -8.26 16.55
CA LEU A 149 24.14 -9.56 16.29
C LEU A 149 24.20 -9.93 14.81
N TRP A 150 23.77 -9.06 13.89
CA TRP A 150 23.73 -9.31 12.44
C TRP A 150 22.92 -10.56 12.06
N LEU A 151 21.92 -10.93 12.85
CA LEU A 151 21.05 -12.07 12.57
C LEU A 151 20.00 -11.70 11.53
N PRO A 152 19.71 -12.61 10.55
CA PRO A 152 18.69 -12.37 9.52
C PRO A 152 17.30 -12.18 10.15
N GLU A 153 16.45 -11.40 9.46
CA GLU A 153 15.05 -11.27 9.84
C GLU A 153 14.34 -12.62 9.69
N LYS A 154 13.40 -12.87 10.58
CA LYS A 154 12.52 -14.03 10.50
C LYS A 154 11.15 -13.59 10.00
N TYR A 155 10.70 -14.15 8.90
CA TYR A 155 9.44 -13.82 8.26
C TYR A 155 8.31 -14.70 8.76
N ASP A 156 7.08 -14.16 8.79
CA ASP A 156 5.86 -14.91 9.09
C ASP A 156 5.40 -15.65 7.82
N ASP A 157 5.74 -16.91 7.71
CA ASP A 157 5.49 -17.69 6.49
C ASP A 157 4.01 -17.78 6.14
N LYS A 158 3.11 -17.90 7.13
CA LYS A 158 1.66 -18.02 6.88
C LYS A 158 1.07 -16.72 6.33
N VAL A 159 1.36 -15.63 7.00
CA VAL A 159 0.87 -14.32 6.58
C VAL A 159 1.49 -13.91 5.24
N ASN A 160 2.78 -14.19 5.07
CA ASN A 160 3.48 -13.84 3.84
C ASN A 160 3.07 -14.68 2.64
N ALA A 161 2.60 -15.90 2.82
CA ALA A 161 1.98 -16.68 1.74
C ALA A 161 0.73 -15.95 1.16
N ILE A 162 -0.10 -15.37 2.03
CA ILE A 162 -1.26 -14.57 1.62
C ILE A 162 -0.81 -13.29 0.91
N ILE A 163 0.16 -12.57 1.47
CA ILE A 163 0.67 -11.32 0.90
C ILE A 163 1.31 -11.58 -0.47
N THR A 164 2.12 -12.62 -0.58
CA THR A 164 2.75 -13.00 -1.86
C THR A 164 1.70 -13.30 -2.91
N ARG A 165 0.67 -14.09 -2.58
CA ARG A 165 -0.40 -14.38 -3.53
C ARG A 165 -1.18 -13.12 -3.94
N ARG A 166 -1.40 -12.19 -3.03
CA ARG A 166 -2.00 -10.88 -3.37
C ARG A 166 -1.09 -10.05 -4.28
N ASN A 167 0.21 -10.04 -4.03
CA ASN A 167 1.19 -9.37 -4.88
C ASN A 167 1.18 -9.95 -6.30
N ASP A 168 1.09 -11.28 -6.44
CA ASP A 168 0.94 -11.93 -7.74
C ASP A 168 -0.34 -11.48 -8.44
N ILE A 169 -1.48 -11.46 -7.73
CA ILE A 169 -2.76 -11.00 -8.27
C ILE A 169 -2.67 -9.52 -8.69
N MET A 170 -2.06 -8.65 -7.87
CA MET A 170 -1.87 -7.24 -8.24
C MET A 170 -1.03 -7.10 -9.50
N HIS A 171 0.02 -7.91 -9.64
CA HIS A 171 0.86 -7.92 -10.84
C HIS A 171 0.06 -8.38 -12.07
N GLU A 172 -0.62 -9.54 -11.98
CA GLU A 172 -1.45 -10.08 -13.07
C GLU A 172 -2.54 -9.08 -13.53
N VAL A 173 -3.21 -8.42 -12.57
CA VAL A 173 -4.25 -7.42 -12.85
C VAL A 173 -3.66 -6.14 -13.44
N ALA A 174 -2.52 -5.67 -12.93
CA ALA A 174 -1.83 -4.51 -13.46
C ALA A 174 -1.38 -4.74 -14.91
N ASP A 175 -0.80 -5.91 -15.20
CA ASP A 175 -0.40 -6.30 -16.57
C ASP A 175 -1.59 -6.33 -17.50
N ALA A 176 -2.70 -6.95 -17.10
CA ALA A 176 -3.93 -7.01 -17.88
C ALA A 176 -4.52 -5.61 -18.19
N ALA A 177 -4.32 -4.66 -17.26
CA ALA A 177 -4.75 -3.27 -17.40
C ALA A 177 -3.69 -2.38 -18.08
N SER A 178 -2.55 -2.92 -18.49
CA SER A 178 -1.38 -2.15 -18.98
C SER A 178 -0.89 -1.06 -18.01
N VAL A 179 -1.01 -1.32 -16.70
CA VAL A 179 -0.53 -0.47 -15.63
C VAL A 179 0.86 -0.96 -15.17
N PRO A 180 1.88 -0.10 -15.11
CA PRO A 180 3.19 -0.49 -14.61
C PRO A 180 3.14 -1.08 -13.19
N PHE A 181 3.81 -2.22 -13.01
CA PHE A 181 4.06 -2.83 -11.71
C PHE A 181 5.57 -2.74 -11.40
N PHE A 182 5.92 -2.18 -10.24
CA PHE A 182 7.32 -2.06 -9.83
C PHE A 182 7.57 -2.92 -8.59
N ASP A 183 8.42 -3.96 -8.72
CA ASP A 183 8.77 -4.88 -7.65
C ASP A 183 9.61 -4.21 -6.55
N LEU A 184 8.96 -3.35 -5.78
CA LEU A 184 9.57 -2.69 -4.63
C LEU A 184 9.93 -3.68 -3.53
N THR A 185 9.10 -4.72 -3.31
CA THR A 185 9.33 -5.72 -2.25
C THR A 185 10.59 -6.54 -2.54
N GLY A 186 10.78 -7.04 -3.77
CA GLY A 186 12.02 -7.72 -4.15
C GLY A 186 13.25 -6.83 -4.00
N ARG A 187 13.15 -5.54 -4.34
CA ARG A 187 14.24 -4.58 -4.13
C ARG A 187 14.58 -4.36 -2.66
N MET A 188 13.55 -4.30 -1.80
CA MET A 188 13.75 -4.14 -0.36
C MET A 188 14.35 -5.39 0.28
N LEU A 189 13.90 -6.59 -0.10
CA LEU A 189 14.48 -7.86 0.36
C LEU A 189 15.97 -8.00 -0.01
N ALA A 190 16.37 -7.49 -1.16
CA ALA A 190 17.78 -7.48 -1.61
C ALA A 190 18.60 -6.33 -0.97
N SER A 191 17.99 -5.47 -0.17
CA SER A 191 18.64 -4.32 0.44
C SER A 191 19.26 -4.66 1.80
N LYS A 192 20.03 -3.70 2.35
CA LYS A 192 20.58 -3.77 3.72
C LYS A 192 19.60 -3.29 4.80
N TYR A 193 18.45 -2.76 4.40
CA TYR A 193 17.50 -2.16 5.33
C TYR A 193 16.63 -3.23 5.99
N VAL A 194 16.34 -3.03 7.27
CA VAL A 194 15.56 -3.94 8.11
C VAL A 194 14.28 -3.29 8.60
N HIS A 195 13.35 -4.12 9.04
CA HIS A 195 12.10 -3.65 9.64
C HIS A 195 12.33 -3.03 11.03
N LYS A 196 11.64 -1.94 11.32
CA LYS A 196 11.58 -1.35 12.67
C LYS A 196 10.50 -1.97 13.55
N ASP A 197 9.47 -2.51 12.94
CA ASP A 197 8.36 -3.25 13.54
C ASP A 197 7.98 -4.44 12.63
N HIS A 198 6.77 -4.96 12.71
CA HIS A 198 6.36 -6.13 11.93
C HIS A 198 6.27 -5.87 10.41
N ILE A 199 6.10 -4.62 9.97
CA ILE A 199 5.81 -4.29 8.56
C ILE A 199 6.59 -3.10 8.03
N HIS A 200 6.88 -2.10 8.89
CA HIS A 200 7.52 -0.88 8.45
C HIS A 200 9.03 -1.01 8.52
N TYR A 201 9.70 -0.55 7.48
CA TYR A 201 11.13 -0.43 7.46
C TYR A 201 11.62 0.73 8.36
N GLU A 202 12.87 0.66 8.79
CA GLU A 202 13.51 1.71 9.57
C GLU A 202 13.55 3.07 8.83
N ASN A 203 13.68 4.16 9.59
CA ASN A 203 13.62 5.51 9.01
C ASN A 203 14.70 5.74 7.92
N ALA A 204 15.86 5.11 8.04
CA ALA A 204 16.93 5.20 7.03
C ALA A 204 16.50 4.64 5.67
N ALA A 205 15.58 3.68 5.63
CA ALA A 205 15.05 3.11 4.40
C ALA A 205 14.14 4.04 3.62
N LYS A 206 13.50 5.02 4.27
CA LYS A 206 12.50 5.90 3.62
C LYS A 206 13.07 6.65 2.40
N ALA A 207 14.28 7.16 2.55
CA ALA A 207 14.97 7.83 1.45
C ALA A 207 15.26 6.85 0.31
N TYR A 208 15.75 5.66 0.63
CA TYR A 208 16.05 4.62 -0.35
C TYR A 208 14.80 4.14 -1.08
N ILE A 209 13.71 3.84 -0.36
CA ILE A 209 12.42 3.46 -0.96
C ILE A 209 11.95 4.55 -1.92
N THR A 210 12.02 5.82 -1.48
CA THR A 210 11.65 6.95 -2.33
C THR A 210 12.51 6.99 -3.59
N ASP A 211 13.84 6.83 -3.48
CA ASP A 211 14.75 6.85 -4.62
C ASP A 211 14.48 5.74 -5.63
N LEU A 212 14.04 4.57 -5.16
CA LEU A 212 13.67 3.45 -6.02
C LEU A 212 12.44 3.75 -6.88
N ILE A 213 11.42 4.42 -6.32
CA ILE A 213 10.16 4.68 -7.02
C ILE A 213 10.15 5.98 -7.83
N LEU A 214 11.02 6.95 -7.49
CA LEU A 214 11.09 8.24 -8.17
C LEU A 214 11.22 8.18 -9.70
N PRO A 215 12.04 7.30 -10.29
CA PRO A 215 12.15 7.19 -11.75
C PRO A 215 10.86 6.79 -12.43
N CYS A 216 9.97 6.08 -11.71
CA CYS A 216 8.67 5.66 -12.23
C CYS A 216 7.60 6.76 -12.11
N ILE A 217 7.83 7.75 -11.22
CA ILE A 217 6.87 8.84 -10.98
C ILE A 217 7.18 10.07 -11.85
N LYS A 218 8.44 10.33 -12.14
CA LYS A 218 8.89 11.45 -12.98
C LYS A 218 8.53 11.25 -14.45
#